data_94800fd7f73f7aca378ba7056316fd20
#
_entry.id   94800fd7f73f7aca378ba7056316fd20
#
_cell.length_a   1.000
_cell.length_b   1.000
_cell.length_c   1.000
_cell.angle_alpha   90.00
_cell.angle_beta   90.00
_cell.angle_gamma   90.00
#
_symmetry.space_group_name_H-M   'P 1'
#
loop_
_entity.id
_entity.type
_entity.pdbx_description
1 polymer ?
#
loop_
_entity_poly.entity_id
_entity_poly.type
_entity_poly.pdbx_seq_one_letter_code
_entity_poly.pdbx_strand_id
1 'polypeptide(L)'
;MSVLILCAGKPLSPLEGSYTSSGFDAAAGAAVQSAAQAPTERRIAPGGRVVYIGEGLLARSTAEQILEPCELHVEPLLNEIAVRSFADSDRPLPTEKWLRKAAAQRRAGNPRQPESRADVIARADALIRKLEEAGGDSLLITYPIFLAELLDRFRVHNAVVQRGGLFRFQPLEKIVISRKDEHCGGCQHNCFLSNPGCGVGRDKAMRRQG
;
A
#
# COMPACT_ATOMS: atom_id res chain seq x y z
N MET A 1 -3.91 17.15 -2.28
CA MET A 1 -3.76 15.93 -1.49
C MET A 1 -2.68 15.08 -2.10
N SER A 2 -1.66 14.73 -1.35
CA SER A 2 -0.63 13.78 -1.73
C SER A 2 -0.69 12.58 -0.77
N VAL A 3 -0.64 11.37 -1.29
CA VAL A 3 -0.62 10.16 -0.46
C VAL A 3 0.69 9.43 -0.70
N LEU A 4 1.46 9.26 0.37
CA LEU A 4 2.63 8.39 0.40
C LEU A 4 2.21 7.03 0.95
N ILE A 5 2.45 5.97 0.21
CA ILE A 5 2.15 4.61 0.66
C ILE A 5 3.46 3.85 0.86
N LEU A 6 3.55 3.18 1.97
CA LEU A 6 4.64 2.25 2.29
C LEU A 6 4.07 0.84 2.37
N CYS A 7 4.68 -0.09 1.64
CA CYS A 7 4.40 -1.50 1.82
C CYS A 7 4.96 -1.95 3.17
N ALA A 8 4.18 -2.71 3.94
CA ALA A 8 4.62 -3.26 5.22
C ALA A 8 5.91 -4.07 5.08
N GLY A 9 6.72 -4.08 6.12
CA GLY A 9 7.98 -4.81 6.17
C GLY A 9 7.80 -6.33 6.05
N LYS A 10 8.90 -7.05 5.87
CA LYS A 10 8.85 -8.51 5.87
C LYS A 10 8.53 -8.99 7.29
N PRO A 11 7.53 -9.88 7.50
CA PRO A 11 7.23 -10.41 8.82
C PRO A 11 8.36 -11.33 9.34
N LEU A 12 8.54 -11.40 10.66
CA LEU A 12 9.44 -12.38 11.29
C LEU A 12 9.01 -13.81 11.02
N SER A 13 7.69 -14.05 10.90
CA SER A 13 7.12 -15.34 10.52
C SER A 13 6.48 -15.23 9.13
N PRO A 14 7.26 -15.31 8.05
CA PRO A 14 6.74 -15.18 6.70
C PRO A 14 5.91 -16.40 6.30
N LEU A 15 4.90 -16.17 5.46
CA LEU A 15 4.09 -17.22 4.87
C LEU A 15 4.86 -17.88 3.71
N GLU A 16 5.75 -18.82 4.05
CA GLU A 16 6.65 -19.48 3.10
C GLU A 16 6.64 -21.00 3.34
N GLY A 17 6.91 -21.79 2.28
CA GLY A 17 6.99 -23.27 2.39
C GLY A 17 5.74 -23.99 1.92
N SER A 18 5.43 -25.13 2.52
CA SER A 18 4.29 -25.98 2.18
C SER A 18 3.43 -26.26 3.40
N TYR A 19 2.13 -26.20 3.24
CA TYR A 19 1.15 -26.33 4.31
C TYR A 19 -0.01 -27.26 3.93
N THR A 20 -0.57 -27.93 4.91
CA THR A 20 -1.95 -28.45 4.85
C THR A 20 -2.95 -27.28 4.83
N SER A 21 -4.24 -27.51 4.62
CA SER A 21 -5.23 -26.42 4.64
C SER A 21 -5.27 -25.69 5.98
N SER A 22 -5.33 -26.41 7.08
CA SER A 22 -5.35 -25.83 8.44
C SER A 22 -4.03 -25.12 8.78
N GLY A 23 -2.90 -25.69 8.37
CA GLY A 23 -1.57 -25.09 8.54
C GLY A 23 -1.43 -23.78 7.75
N PHE A 24 -1.96 -23.72 6.52
CA PHE A 24 -1.97 -22.51 5.73
C PHE A 24 -2.82 -21.41 6.38
N ASP A 25 -4.03 -21.73 6.82
CA ASP A 25 -4.94 -20.76 7.45
C ASP A 25 -4.32 -20.17 8.73
N ALA A 26 -3.70 -21.01 9.56
CA ALA A 26 -2.98 -20.57 10.77
C ALA A 26 -1.75 -19.70 10.43
N ALA A 27 -0.94 -20.10 9.45
CA ALA A 27 0.26 -19.38 9.07
C ALA A 27 -0.08 -18.03 8.40
N ALA A 28 -1.15 -17.96 7.59
CA ALA A 28 -1.61 -16.71 6.98
C ALA A 28 -2.04 -15.68 8.03
N GLY A 29 -2.79 -16.10 9.06
CA GLY A 29 -3.15 -15.26 10.18
C GLY A 29 -1.94 -14.82 11.00
N ALA A 30 -1.02 -15.74 11.28
CA ALA A 30 0.20 -15.47 12.05
C ALA A 30 1.11 -14.46 11.35
N ALA A 31 1.22 -14.49 10.03
CA ALA A 31 2.08 -13.58 9.28
C ALA A 31 1.67 -12.10 9.46
N VAL A 32 0.37 -11.79 9.48
CA VAL A 32 -0.16 -10.44 9.70
C VAL A 32 0.04 -9.98 11.16
N GLN A 33 0.00 -10.93 12.10
CA GLN A 33 0.21 -10.67 13.53
C GLN A 33 1.68 -10.81 13.96
N SER A 34 2.58 -11.05 13.03
CA SER A 34 4.02 -11.10 13.28
C SER A 34 4.61 -9.69 13.23
N ALA A 35 5.60 -9.41 14.07
CA ALA A 35 6.36 -8.17 13.96
C ALA A 35 7.16 -8.12 12.65
N ALA A 36 7.46 -6.93 12.17
CA ALA A 36 8.34 -6.73 11.01
C ALA A 36 9.80 -7.07 11.38
N GLN A 37 10.53 -7.59 10.41
CA GLN A 37 11.98 -7.70 10.51
C GLN A 37 12.58 -6.29 10.57
N ALA A 38 13.62 -6.10 11.40
CA ALA A 38 14.28 -4.81 11.54
C ALA A 38 14.83 -4.34 10.16
N PRO A 39 14.46 -3.14 9.71
CA PRO A 39 14.99 -2.62 8.47
C PRO A 39 16.44 -2.16 8.64
N THR A 40 17.18 -2.18 7.55
CA THR A 40 18.52 -1.58 7.47
C THR A 40 18.47 -0.09 7.13
N GLU A 41 17.29 0.42 6.80
CA GLU A 41 17.09 1.78 6.34
C GLU A 41 16.98 2.80 7.48
N ARG A 42 17.36 4.03 7.18
CA ARG A 42 17.18 5.17 8.09
C ARG A 42 15.71 5.46 8.33
N ARG A 43 15.36 5.92 9.53
CA ARG A 43 14.02 6.42 9.82
C ARG A 43 13.61 7.58 8.91
N ILE A 44 12.33 7.62 8.60
CA ILE A 44 11.71 8.59 7.68
C ILE A 44 10.85 9.53 8.51
N ALA A 45 11.04 10.83 8.34
CA ALA A 45 10.14 11.81 8.90
C ALA A 45 8.78 11.75 8.16
N PRO A 46 7.64 11.74 8.87
CA PRO A 46 6.32 11.81 8.24
C PRO A 46 6.09 13.08 7.42
N GLY A 47 6.82 14.17 7.71
CA GLY A 47 6.76 15.41 6.94
C GLY A 47 5.41 16.14 7.07
N GLY A 48 4.80 16.12 8.25
CA GLY A 48 3.50 16.75 8.51
C GLY A 48 2.29 15.97 7.97
N ARG A 49 2.50 14.74 7.46
CA ARG A 49 1.43 13.84 7.01
C ARG A 49 0.73 13.18 8.18
N VAL A 50 -0.58 13.00 8.05
CA VAL A 50 -1.32 12.10 8.95
C VAL A 50 -0.96 10.66 8.60
N VAL A 51 -0.54 9.87 9.61
CA VAL A 51 -0.07 8.50 9.41
C VAL A 51 -1.17 7.50 9.74
N TYR A 52 -1.61 6.74 8.76
CA TYR A 52 -2.60 5.67 8.90
C TYR A 52 -1.94 4.30 8.74
N ILE A 53 -2.30 3.37 9.62
CA ILE A 53 -1.79 1.99 9.63
C ILE A 53 -2.94 0.99 9.73
N GLY A 54 -2.79 -0.22 9.17
CA GLY A 54 -3.69 -1.33 9.46
C GLY A 54 -3.56 -1.82 10.91
N GLU A 55 -4.55 -2.59 11.37
CA GLU A 55 -4.64 -3.07 12.77
C GLU A 55 -3.57 -4.10 13.14
N GLY A 56 -3.02 -4.86 12.17
CA GLY A 56 -2.09 -5.95 12.44
C GLY A 56 -0.75 -5.48 13.01
N LEU A 57 -0.13 -6.33 13.83
CA LEU A 57 1.16 -6.03 14.44
C LEU A 57 2.25 -5.74 13.40
N LEU A 58 2.19 -6.37 12.21
CA LEU A 58 3.14 -6.14 11.13
C LEU A 58 3.15 -4.68 10.67
N ALA A 59 1.98 -4.07 10.46
CA ALA A 59 1.90 -2.66 10.04
C ALA A 59 2.39 -1.73 11.16
N ARG A 60 1.99 -1.98 12.41
CA ARG A 60 2.41 -1.20 13.57
C ARG A 60 3.92 -1.26 13.78
N SER A 61 4.49 -2.46 13.85
CA SER A 61 5.94 -2.62 14.06
C SER A 61 6.75 -2.07 12.88
N THR A 62 6.22 -2.14 11.65
CA THR A 62 6.81 -1.47 10.50
C THR A 62 6.87 0.04 10.73
N ALA A 63 5.75 0.67 11.14
CA ALA A 63 5.70 2.10 11.42
C ALA A 63 6.72 2.51 12.49
N GLU A 64 6.72 1.81 13.63
CA GLU A 64 7.59 2.08 14.77
C GLU A 64 9.09 1.95 14.45
N GLN A 65 9.44 1.08 13.50
CA GLN A 65 10.82 0.86 13.09
C GLN A 65 11.31 1.87 12.06
N ILE A 66 10.45 2.26 11.09
CA ILE A 66 10.88 3.07 9.93
C ILE A 66 10.51 4.53 10.03
N LEU A 67 9.53 4.91 10.86
CA LEU A 67 9.17 6.32 11.04
C LEU A 67 9.86 6.93 12.25
N GLU A 68 10.13 8.23 12.17
CA GLU A 68 10.39 9.01 13.36
C GLU A 68 9.15 9.01 14.27
N PRO A 69 9.30 9.19 15.59
CA PRO A 69 8.17 9.17 16.52
C PRO A 69 7.05 10.11 16.06
N CYS A 70 5.84 9.57 15.86
CA CYS A 70 4.66 10.30 15.43
C CYS A 70 3.39 9.62 15.93
N GLU A 71 2.28 10.32 15.83
CA GLU A 71 0.96 9.74 16.09
C GLU A 71 0.58 8.77 14.97
N LEU A 72 0.10 7.59 15.35
CA LEU A 72 -0.35 6.54 14.44
C LEU A 72 -1.86 6.36 14.56
N HIS A 73 -2.58 6.59 13.47
CA HIS A 73 -4.02 6.37 13.39
C HIS A 73 -4.32 4.98 12.82
N VAL A 74 -4.96 4.13 13.62
CA VAL A 74 -5.36 2.80 13.16
C VAL A 74 -6.56 2.93 12.24
N GLU A 75 -6.44 2.38 11.04
CA GLU A 75 -7.45 2.41 9.98
C GLU A 75 -7.76 0.99 9.50
N PRO A 76 -8.89 0.39 9.90
CA PRO A 76 -9.24 -0.99 9.52
C PRO A 76 -9.36 -1.20 8.00
N LEU A 77 -9.68 -0.14 7.23
CA LEU A 77 -9.75 -0.23 5.78
C LEU A 77 -8.38 -0.55 5.13
N LEU A 78 -7.27 -0.35 5.87
CA LEU A 78 -5.91 -0.69 5.44
C LEU A 78 -5.50 -2.14 5.76
N ASN A 79 -6.35 -2.93 6.39
CA ASN A 79 -6.01 -4.30 6.76
C ASN A 79 -5.70 -5.15 5.53
N GLU A 80 -4.85 -6.16 5.72
CA GLU A 80 -4.58 -7.15 4.68
C GLU A 80 -5.85 -7.87 4.28
N ILE A 81 -5.92 -8.32 3.05
CA ILE A 81 -6.99 -9.16 2.56
C ILE A 81 -6.88 -10.51 3.26
N ALA A 82 -7.90 -10.85 4.03
CA ALA A 82 -7.93 -12.16 4.68
C ALA A 82 -7.95 -13.28 3.63
N VAL A 83 -7.02 -14.21 3.78
CA VAL A 83 -6.88 -15.34 2.85
C VAL A 83 -7.16 -16.63 3.58
N ARG A 84 -7.97 -17.50 2.97
CA ARG A 84 -8.26 -18.84 3.48
C ARG A 84 -7.85 -19.91 2.46
N SER A 85 -7.54 -21.10 2.93
CA SER A 85 -7.27 -22.27 2.10
C SER A 85 -8.40 -22.49 1.09
N PHE A 86 -8.07 -22.77 -0.18
CA PHE A 86 -9.06 -22.92 -1.24
C PHE A 86 -9.86 -24.22 -1.17
N ALA A 87 -9.38 -25.22 -0.43
CA ALA A 87 -9.99 -26.54 -0.23
C ALA A 87 -9.46 -27.15 1.06
N ASP A 88 -10.16 -28.13 1.59
CA ASP A 88 -9.65 -28.95 2.68
C ASP A 88 -8.64 -29.96 2.11
N SER A 89 -7.47 -30.05 2.73
CA SER A 89 -6.40 -30.94 2.30
C SER A 89 -5.43 -31.21 3.44
N ASP A 90 -5.23 -32.47 3.75
CA ASP A 90 -4.18 -32.92 4.67
C ASP A 90 -2.82 -33.06 3.96
N ARG A 91 -2.82 -32.99 2.62
CA ARG A 91 -1.60 -33.01 1.83
C ARG A 91 -0.98 -31.61 1.80
N PRO A 92 0.29 -31.46 2.21
CA PRO A 92 0.98 -30.18 2.09
C PRO A 92 1.10 -29.71 0.64
N LEU A 93 0.74 -28.44 0.39
CA LEU A 93 0.89 -27.77 -0.90
C LEU A 93 1.72 -26.50 -0.74
N PRO A 94 2.50 -26.12 -1.76
CA PRO A 94 3.27 -24.87 -1.72
C PRO A 94 2.40 -23.63 -1.49
N THR A 95 2.91 -22.66 -0.74
CA THR A 95 2.25 -21.39 -0.44
C THR A 95 1.70 -20.69 -1.67
N GLU A 96 2.48 -20.64 -2.76
CA GLU A 96 2.06 -19.99 -4.01
C GLU A 96 0.81 -20.63 -4.60
N LYS A 97 0.65 -21.96 -4.45
CA LYS A 97 -0.53 -22.67 -4.93
C LYS A 97 -1.75 -22.27 -4.11
N TRP A 98 -1.61 -22.19 -2.78
CA TRP A 98 -2.66 -21.73 -1.89
C TRP A 98 -3.10 -20.30 -2.24
N LEU A 99 -2.18 -19.37 -2.30
CA LEU A 99 -2.44 -17.96 -2.60
C LEU A 99 -3.07 -17.76 -3.99
N ARG A 100 -2.55 -18.44 -5.02
CA ARG A 100 -3.09 -18.34 -6.38
C ARG A 100 -4.53 -18.84 -6.48
N LYS A 101 -4.83 -19.99 -5.85
CA LYS A 101 -6.18 -20.58 -5.86
C LYS A 101 -7.16 -19.78 -5.01
N ALA A 102 -6.74 -19.30 -3.83
CA ALA A 102 -7.53 -18.40 -3.00
C ALA A 102 -7.87 -17.10 -3.73
N ALA A 103 -6.90 -16.49 -4.42
CA ALA A 103 -7.12 -15.30 -5.23
C ALA A 103 -8.12 -15.55 -6.40
N ALA A 104 -8.08 -16.74 -7.02
CA ALA A 104 -9.06 -17.10 -8.04
C ALA A 104 -10.47 -17.25 -7.45
N GLN A 105 -10.61 -17.88 -6.29
CA GLN A 105 -11.88 -18.00 -5.57
C GLN A 105 -12.42 -16.62 -5.15
N ARG A 106 -11.58 -15.75 -4.62
CA ARG A 106 -11.98 -14.36 -4.27
C ARG A 106 -12.52 -13.61 -5.49
N ARG A 107 -11.85 -13.70 -6.64
CA ARG A 107 -12.34 -13.09 -7.89
C ARG A 107 -13.68 -13.65 -8.35
N ALA A 108 -13.92 -14.94 -8.12
CA ALA A 108 -15.18 -15.60 -8.45
C ALA A 108 -16.28 -15.40 -7.39
N GLY A 109 -16.03 -14.67 -6.31
CA GLY A 109 -17.00 -14.48 -5.23
C GLY A 109 -17.30 -15.75 -4.43
N ASN A 110 -16.36 -16.71 -4.37
CA ASN A 110 -16.57 -17.97 -3.64
C ASN A 110 -16.65 -17.70 -2.13
N PRO A 111 -17.72 -18.15 -1.44
CA PRO A 111 -17.96 -17.88 -0.03
C PRO A 111 -16.93 -18.51 0.93
N ARG A 112 -16.05 -19.37 0.44
CA ARG A 112 -14.94 -19.89 1.23
C ARG A 112 -13.93 -18.82 1.58
N GLN A 113 -13.79 -17.78 0.74
CA GLN A 113 -12.91 -16.66 1.04
C GLN A 113 -13.64 -15.62 1.90
N PRO A 114 -12.98 -15.06 2.94
CA PRO A 114 -13.59 -14.09 3.86
C PRO A 114 -14.06 -12.80 3.20
N GLU A 115 -13.37 -12.37 2.14
CA GLU A 115 -13.71 -11.21 1.33
C GLU A 115 -13.79 -11.61 -0.14
N SER A 116 -14.83 -11.17 -0.87
CA SER A 116 -14.88 -11.21 -2.32
C SER A 116 -14.04 -10.07 -2.91
N ARG A 117 -13.77 -10.13 -4.22
CA ARG A 117 -13.12 -8.99 -4.90
C ARG A 117 -13.99 -7.72 -4.84
N ALA A 118 -15.31 -7.86 -4.88
CA ALA A 118 -16.22 -6.72 -4.78
C ALA A 118 -16.11 -6.04 -3.41
N ASP A 119 -16.01 -6.81 -2.33
CA ASP A 119 -15.83 -6.27 -0.97
C ASP A 119 -14.51 -5.52 -0.84
N VAL A 120 -13.41 -6.08 -1.38
CA VAL A 120 -12.09 -5.43 -1.38
C VAL A 120 -12.11 -4.11 -2.16
N ILE A 121 -12.77 -4.09 -3.33
CA ILE A 121 -12.94 -2.87 -4.14
C ILE A 121 -13.74 -1.83 -3.35
N ALA A 122 -14.86 -2.20 -2.75
CA ALA A 122 -15.69 -1.30 -1.96
C ALA A 122 -14.91 -0.71 -0.77
N ARG A 123 -14.09 -1.55 -0.10
CA ARG A 123 -13.22 -1.13 1.00
C ARG A 123 -12.15 -0.14 0.55
N ALA A 124 -11.50 -0.40 -0.59
CA ALA A 124 -10.50 0.50 -1.16
C ALA A 124 -11.12 1.86 -1.58
N ASP A 125 -12.30 1.84 -2.19
CA ASP A 125 -13.03 3.06 -2.57
C ASP A 125 -13.48 3.86 -1.33
N ALA A 126 -13.89 3.17 -0.26
CA ALA A 126 -14.23 3.83 1.00
C ALA A 126 -13.01 4.51 1.64
N LEU A 127 -11.84 3.86 1.60
CA LEU A 127 -10.59 4.45 2.06
C LEU A 127 -10.22 5.70 1.25
N ILE A 128 -10.29 5.63 -0.09
CA ILE A 128 -9.97 6.77 -0.95
C ILE A 128 -10.88 7.95 -0.64
N ARG A 129 -12.20 7.74 -0.54
CA ARG A 129 -13.14 8.81 -0.16
C ARG A 129 -12.82 9.41 1.21
N LYS A 130 -12.53 8.57 2.21
CA LYS A 130 -12.14 9.04 3.55
C LYS A 130 -10.90 9.94 3.51
N LEU A 131 -9.89 9.59 2.71
CA LEU A 131 -8.69 10.39 2.54
C LEU A 131 -8.98 11.71 1.81
N GLU A 132 -9.86 11.70 0.82
CA GLU A 132 -10.29 12.90 0.10
C GLU A 132 -11.09 13.85 1.00
N GLU A 133 -11.99 13.33 1.82
CA GLU A 133 -12.79 14.09 2.80
C GLU A 133 -11.93 14.70 3.92
N ALA A 134 -10.95 13.94 4.40
CA ALA A 134 -10.00 14.44 5.41
C ALA A 134 -9.12 15.57 4.87
N GLY A 135 -8.88 15.61 3.57
CA GLY A 135 -7.95 16.55 2.95
C GLY A 135 -6.51 16.38 3.44
N GLY A 136 -5.64 17.25 2.99
CA GLY A 136 -4.23 17.24 3.43
C GLY A 136 -3.42 16.06 2.85
N ASP A 137 -2.20 15.93 3.34
CA ASP A 137 -1.27 14.90 2.94
C ASP A 137 -1.29 13.73 3.93
N SER A 138 -1.23 12.51 3.41
CA SER A 138 -1.33 11.29 4.21
C SER A 138 -0.16 10.34 3.92
N LEU A 139 0.20 9.55 4.95
CA LEU A 139 1.12 8.42 4.84
C LEU A 139 0.37 7.15 5.26
N LEU A 140 0.33 6.16 4.37
CA LEU A 140 -0.34 4.90 4.62
C LEU A 140 0.69 3.78 4.76
N ILE A 141 0.51 2.90 5.75
CA ILE A 141 1.26 1.64 5.82
C ILE A 141 0.26 0.51 5.68
N THR A 142 0.39 -0.26 4.61
CA THR A 142 -0.52 -1.35 4.27
C THR A 142 0.23 -2.57 3.72
N TYR A 143 -0.49 -3.62 3.50
CA TYR A 143 0.03 -4.95 3.17
C TYR A 143 0.04 -5.19 1.66
N PRO A 144 0.91 -6.09 1.16
CA PRO A 144 1.16 -6.20 -0.27
C PRO A 144 -0.04 -6.66 -1.11
N ILE A 145 -0.93 -7.53 -0.56
CA ILE A 145 -2.07 -8.02 -1.35
C ILE A 145 -3.14 -6.93 -1.47
N PHE A 146 -3.47 -6.24 -0.37
CA PHE A 146 -4.41 -5.11 -0.41
C PHE A 146 -3.85 -3.94 -1.21
N LEU A 147 -2.55 -3.67 -1.09
CA LEU A 147 -1.87 -2.59 -1.82
C LEU A 147 -2.08 -2.70 -3.34
N ALA A 148 -2.04 -3.92 -3.90
CA ALA A 148 -2.27 -4.12 -5.33
C ALA A 148 -3.65 -3.63 -5.78
N GLU A 149 -4.71 -4.02 -5.06
CA GLU A 149 -6.08 -3.59 -5.37
C GLU A 149 -6.26 -2.08 -5.10
N LEU A 150 -5.67 -1.57 -4.02
CA LEU A 150 -5.73 -0.13 -3.69
C LEU A 150 -5.12 0.75 -4.78
N LEU A 151 -3.96 0.37 -5.34
CA LEU A 151 -3.33 1.12 -6.42
C LEU A 151 -4.16 1.09 -7.71
N ASP A 152 -4.81 -0.02 -8.01
CA ASP A 152 -5.72 -0.10 -9.15
C ASP A 152 -6.93 0.82 -8.95
N ARG A 153 -7.45 0.94 -7.73
CA ARG A 153 -8.53 1.89 -7.41
C ARG A 153 -8.09 3.34 -7.49
N PHE A 154 -6.91 3.69 -7.00
CA PHE A 154 -6.37 5.05 -7.20
C PHE A 154 -6.28 5.43 -8.68
N ARG A 155 -5.88 4.52 -9.56
CA ARG A 155 -5.87 4.76 -11.02
C ARG A 155 -7.27 5.00 -11.58
N VAL A 156 -8.28 4.25 -11.12
CA VAL A 156 -9.69 4.46 -11.50
C VAL A 156 -10.19 5.82 -11.04
N HIS A 157 -9.73 6.32 -9.89
CA HIS A 157 -10.00 7.66 -9.36
C HIS A 157 -9.11 8.77 -9.97
N ASN A 158 -8.54 8.53 -11.16
CA ASN A 158 -7.71 9.47 -11.92
C ASN A 158 -6.46 9.97 -11.17
N ALA A 159 -5.94 9.20 -10.22
CA ALA A 159 -4.68 9.50 -9.58
C ALA A 159 -3.48 9.01 -10.39
N VAL A 160 -2.37 9.72 -10.30
CA VAL A 160 -1.07 9.29 -10.81
C VAL A 160 -0.37 8.46 -9.75
N VAL A 161 0.02 7.24 -10.11
CA VAL A 161 0.71 6.29 -9.23
C VAL A 161 2.17 6.21 -9.65
N GLN A 162 3.06 6.66 -8.79
CA GLN A 162 4.52 6.57 -8.99
C GLN A 162 5.12 5.52 -8.05
N ARG A 163 5.81 4.54 -8.60
CA ARG A 163 6.49 3.50 -7.85
C ARG A 163 7.84 3.12 -8.47
N GLY A 164 8.77 2.69 -7.62
CA GLY A 164 10.11 2.29 -8.05
C GLY A 164 10.21 0.87 -8.63
N GLY A 165 9.29 -0.03 -8.28
CA GLY A 165 9.31 -1.43 -8.69
C GLY A 165 8.31 -1.75 -9.81
N LEU A 166 8.62 -2.74 -10.66
CA LEU A 166 7.80 -3.08 -11.84
C LEU A 166 6.81 -4.23 -11.61
N PHE A 167 7.15 -5.25 -10.80
CA PHE A 167 6.38 -6.51 -10.80
C PHE A 167 5.82 -6.97 -9.47
N ARG A 168 6.57 -6.89 -8.37
CA ARG A 168 6.13 -7.28 -7.03
C ARG A 168 6.41 -6.16 -6.05
N PHE A 169 5.52 -6.00 -5.06
CA PHE A 169 5.78 -5.06 -3.98
C PHE A 169 6.94 -5.58 -3.13
N GLN A 170 7.93 -4.73 -2.95
CA GLN A 170 9.03 -5.02 -2.04
C GLN A 170 8.66 -4.53 -0.63
N PRO A 171 9.12 -5.21 0.42
CA PRO A 171 9.03 -4.66 1.77
C PRO A 171 9.59 -3.24 1.81
N LEU A 172 8.88 -2.32 2.46
CA LEU A 172 9.22 -0.89 2.57
C LEU A 172 9.23 -0.11 1.23
N GLU A 173 8.69 -0.66 0.15
CA GLU A 173 8.55 0.07 -1.12
C GLU A 173 7.72 1.34 -0.90
N LYS A 174 8.26 2.47 -1.38
CA LYS A 174 7.61 3.79 -1.32
C LYS A 174 6.84 4.05 -2.61
N ILE A 175 5.57 4.40 -2.48
CA ILE A 175 4.68 4.69 -3.60
C ILE A 175 4.05 6.05 -3.37
N VAL A 176 4.15 6.94 -4.34
CA VAL A 176 3.56 8.28 -4.27
C VAL A 176 2.33 8.34 -5.14
N ILE A 177 1.23 8.81 -4.57
CA ILE A 177 -0.04 9.07 -5.25
C ILE A 177 -0.27 10.57 -5.27
N SER A 178 -0.54 11.13 -6.46
CA SER A 178 -0.90 12.53 -6.64
C SER A 178 -2.14 12.65 -7.55
N ARG A 179 -2.90 13.75 -7.42
CA ARG A 179 -3.99 14.04 -8.36
C ARG A 179 -3.41 14.39 -9.73
N LYS A 180 -4.14 14.00 -10.77
CA LYS A 180 -3.74 14.26 -12.16
C LYS A 180 -3.68 15.75 -12.48
N ASP A 181 -4.50 16.56 -11.83
CA ASP A 181 -4.58 18.01 -12.02
C ASP A 181 -3.43 18.78 -11.36
N GLU A 182 -2.71 18.15 -10.43
CA GLU A 182 -1.53 18.72 -9.76
C GLU A 182 -0.24 18.50 -10.57
N HIS A 183 -0.33 17.80 -11.69
CA HIS A 183 0.81 17.65 -12.60
C HIS A 183 0.94 18.93 -13.42
N CYS A 184 1.96 19.73 -13.12
CA CYS A 184 2.27 20.90 -13.93
C CYS A 184 2.46 20.47 -15.39
N GLY A 185 1.62 20.96 -16.28
CA GLY A 185 1.55 20.60 -17.71
C GLY A 185 2.79 20.95 -18.54
N GLY A 186 3.97 21.06 -17.94
CA GLY A 186 5.21 21.45 -18.59
C GLY A 186 6.45 20.61 -18.27
N CYS A 187 6.40 19.72 -17.29
CA CYS A 187 7.60 18.96 -16.90
C CYS A 187 7.55 17.54 -17.43
N GLN A 188 8.20 17.26 -18.53
CA GLN A 188 8.40 15.90 -19.08
C GLN A 188 9.44 15.06 -18.30
N HIS A 189 10.05 15.58 -17.22
CA HIS A 189 11.09 14.91 -16.45
C HIS A 189 10.90 15.10 -14.96
N ASN A 190 10.78 13.99 -14.23
CA ASN A 190 11.01 13.76 -12.78
C ASN A 190 11.23 15.00 -11.88
N CYS A 191 10.20 15.83 -11.68
CA CYS A 191 10.28 16.96 -10.74
C CYS A 191 10.28 16.57 -9.26
N PHE A 192 10.11 15.29 -8.91
CA PHE A 192 9.91 14.87 -7.52
C PHE A 192 11.19 14.46 -6.77
N LEU A 193 12.34 14.38 -7.43
CA LEU A 193 13.58 13.95 -6.76
C LEU A 193 14.60 15.02 -6.46
N SER A 194 14.38 16.27 -6.89
CA SER A 194 15.39 17.29 -6.69
C SER A 194 14.88 18.73 -6.86
N ASN A 195 13.94 19.22 -6.11
CA ASN A 195 13.97 20.63 -5.68
C ASN A 195 12.69 21.08 -4.93
N PRO A 196 12.77 21.69 -3.75
CA PRO A 196 11.65 22.39 -3.11
C PRO A 196 11.41 23.80 -3.73
N GLY A 197 11.81 24.01 -4.96
CA GLY A 197 11.76 25.33 -5.62
C GLY A 197 11.51 25.25 -7.12
N CYS A 198 10.49 24.54 -7.59
CA CYS A 198 10.01 24.73 -8.95
C CYS A 198 9.22 26.06 -9.01
N GLY A 199 9.95 27.15 -9.09
CA GLY A 199 9.39 28.49 -9.25
C GLY A 199 8.76 28.64 -10.61
N VAL A 200 7.44 28.68 -10.65
CA VAL A 200 6.66 29.13 -11.79
C VAL A 200 6.96 30.60 -12.07
N GLY A 201 7.39 30.86 -13.30
CA GLY A 201 7.12 32.13 -13.97
C GLY A 201 7.86 33.34 -13.44
N ARG A 202 9.06 33.58 -13.94
CA ARG A 202 9.50 34.98 -14.11
C ARG A 202 9.24 35.44 -15.54
N ASP A 203 8.34 36.39 -15.60
CA ASP A 203 8.00 37.25 -16.73
C ASP A 203 9.13 37.45 -17.74
N LYS A 204 8.88 37.04 -18.97
CA LYS A 204 9.47 37.64 -20.15
C LYS A 204 8.43 38.57 -20.78
N ALA A 205 8.20 39.69 -20.12
CA ALA A 205 7.64 40.86 -20.78
C ALA A 205 8.77 41.91 -20.96
N MET A 206 8.81 42.44 -22.15
CA MET A 206 9.51 43.64 -22.57
C MET A 206 11.04 43.58 -22.82
N ARG A 207 11.36 43.47 -24.08
CA ARG A 207 12.08 44.53 -24.81
C ARG A 207 11.96 44.36 -26.32
N ARG A 208 10.97 44.98 -26.91
CA ARG A 208 11.07 45.55 -28.26
C ARG A 208 11.15 47.05 -28.05
N GLN A 209 12.27 47.62 -28.42
CA GLN A 209 12.44 49.01 -28.91
C GLN A 209 13.93 49.23 -29.19
N GLY A 210 14.24 49.71 -30.40
CA GLY A 210 15.52 50.18 -30.85
C GLY A 210 15.91 49.58 -32.18
#